data_59deae902e0a3f6ff0e2329cd8d7915e
#
_entry.id   59deae902e0a3f6ff0e2329cd8d7915e
#
_cell.length_a   1.000
_cell.length_b   1.000
_cell.length_c   1.000
_cell.angle_alpha   90.00
_cell.angle_beta   90.00
_cell.angle_gamma   90.00
#
_symmetry.space_group_name_H-M   'P 1'
#
loop_
_entity.id
_entity.type
_entity.pdbx_description
1 polymer ?
#
loop_
_entity_poly.entity_id
_entity_poly.type
_entity_poly.pdbx_seq_one_letter_code
_entity_poly.pdbx_strand_id
1 'polypeptide(L)'
;MTPPRRATIKDIAQAAGLSTAAVSQALRPHPRSNIKLQAETVERVKRVASELNYQPHAGARSIRSNSFDSIGYFTAKTGLFVNSPTGYLAGVHDVAEGQGSRITLIRLPADLDDISKAMPTVFSERNLDALVIESYSELAHQIYERVQTARLPVIFLNDRHETNSVYVDDEWAAGELTRHLIERGYQRIGFLHRHIVGGAPVKKMHHCAPDREAGYRKAMRKGKLPVSCHTVTTRGVVGLEVELTPADWNLIRQHDAVIAYDDDLANLIGRTAYDRGVRVPKSLAIASFNGDYAALSAWQRLTTMCIPAYEMGKKAAEMAFELFKGGPETAIPSVAYRPTLIVGQTT
;
A
#
# COMPACT_ATOMS: atom_id res chain seq x y z
N MET A 1 20.29 34.18 21.40
CA MET A 1 21.54 33.48 21.00
C MET A 1 21.41 33.18 19.52
N THR A 2 22.30 33.69 18.68
CA THR A 2 22.36 33.36 17.25
C THR A 2 22.77 31.90 17.14
N PRO A 3 22.07 31.05 16.33
CA PRO A 3 22.48 29.65 16.18
C PRO A 3 23.89 29.57 15.60
N PRO A 4 24.70 28.61 15.99
CA PRO A 4 26.07 28.47 15.50
C PRO A 4 26.04 28.30 13.96
N ARG A 5 26.96 28.98 13.28
CA ARG A 5 27.10 28.90 11.81
C ARG A 5 27.40 27.46 11.41
N ARG A 6 26.54 26.85 10.58
CA ARG A 6 26.77 25.53 10.03
C ARG A 6 27.89 25.56 9.01
N ALA A 7 28.73 24.54 9.04
CA ALA A 7 29.79 24.35 8.02
C ALA A 7 29.19 24.23 6.61
N THR A 8 29.88 24.74 5.62
CA THR A 8 29.46 24.72 4.21
C THR A 8 30.44 23.90 3.34
N ILE A 9 30.05 23.55 2.11
CA ILE A 9 30.96 22.92 1.15
C ILE A 9 32.22 23.76 0.91
N LYS A 10 32.13 25.09 1.01
CA LYS A 10 33.29 25.97 0.88
C LYS A 10 34.28 25.80 2.02
N ASP A 11 33.79 25.66 3.23
CA ASP A 11 34.64 25.44 4.41
C ASP A 11 35.40 24.12 4.30
N ILE A 12 34.72 23.02 3.83
CA ILE A 12 35.37 21.74 3.57
C ILE A 12 36.41 21.84 2.43
N ALA A 13 36.07 22.52 1.35
CA ALA A 13 36.95 22.70 0.20
C ALA A 13 38.24 23.40 0.63
N GLN A 14 38.13 24.44 1.42
CA GLN A 14 39.26 25.17 2.00
C GLN A 14 40.13 24.28 2.90
N ALA A 15 39.49 23.57 3.84
CA ALA A 15 40.20 22.69 4.78
C ALA A 15 40.84 21.45 4.11
N ALA A 16 40.20 20.91 3.05
CA ALA A 16 40.72 19.76 2.32
C ALA A 16 41.71 20.12 1.18
N GLY A 17 41.89 21.42 0.86
CA GLY A 17 42.70 21.86 -0.28
C GLY A 17 42.15 21.41 -1.65
N LEU A 18 40.81 21.43 -1.81
CA LEU A 18 40.13 20.93 -3.00
C LEU A 18 39.13 21.96 -3.55
N SER A 19 38.70 21.77 -4.80
CA SER A 19 37.60 22.55 -5.35
C SER A 19 36.26 22.15 -4.71
N THR A 20 35.30 23.09 -4.63
CA THR A 20 33.94 22.79 -4.16
C THR A 20 33.25 21.73 -5.00
N ALA A 21 33.61 21.62 -6.29
CA ALA A 21 33.10 20.57 -7.17
C ALA A 21 33.60 19.18 -6.76
N ALA A 22 34.91 19.05 -6.46
CA ALA A 22 35.50 17.80 -6.00
C ALA A 22 34.92 17.37 -4.66
N VAL A 23 34.77 18.29 -3.70
CA VAL A 23 34.13 18.04 -2.40
C VAL A 23 32.68 17.61 -2.59
N SER A 24 31.90 18.33 -3.43
CA SER A 24 30.52 17.95 -3.72
C SER A 24 30.39 16.56 -4.32
N GLN A 25 31.34 16.18 -5.17
CA GLN A 25 31.39 14.84 -5.77
C GLN A 25 31.75 13.75 -4.74
N ALA A 26 32.75 14.00 -3.90
CA ALA A 26 33.20 13.05 -2.86
C ALA A 26 32.12 12.76 -1.81
N LEU A 27 31.26 13.75 -1.50
CA LEU A 27 30.19 13.62 -0.51
C LEU A 27 28.87 13.06 -1.07
N ARG A 28 28.80 12.68 -2.36
CA ARG A 28 27.60 12.04 -2.93
C ARG A 28 27.54 10.56 -2.58
N PRO A 29 26.39 10.06 -2.11
CA PRO A 29 26.19 8.63 -1.88
C PRO A 29 26.36 7.80 -3.15
N HIS A 30 25.89 8.32 -4.28
CA HIS A 30 25.98 7.69 -5.61
C HIS A 30 26.58 8.65 -6.63
N PRO A 31 27.83 8.44 -7.06
CA PRO A 31 28.47 9.31 -8.05
C PRO A 31 27.77 9.22 -9.41
N ARG A 32 27.15 10.32 -9.85
CA ARG A 32 26.46 10.41 -11.15
C ARG A 32 27.37 10.94 -12.30
N SER A 33 28.66 11.07 -12.08
CA SER A 33 29.58 11.65 -13.08
C SER A 33 30.73 10.70 -13.41
N ASN A 34 31.25 10.80 -14.63
CA ASN A 34 32.43 10.07 -15.11
C ASN A 34 33.76 10.51 -14.44
N ILE A 35 33.70 11.44 -13.49
CA ILE A 35 34.85 11.91 -12.74
C ILE A 35 35.11 10.92 -11.60
N LYS A 36 36.04 10.02 -11.79
CA LYS A 36 36.54 9.14 -10.71
C LYS A 36 37.50 9.93 -9.84
N LEU A 37 37.12 10.22 -8.61
CA LEU A 37 38.05 10.70 -7.58
C LEU A 37 38.82 9.50 -7.03
N GLN A 38 40.11 9.73 -6.67
CA GLN A 38 40.90 8.72 -5.98
C GLN A 38 40.28 8.43 -4.59
N ALA A 39 40.31 7.18 -4.16
CA ALA A 39 39.74 6.75 -2.89
C ALA A 39 40.26 7.57 -1.69
N GLU A 40 41.55 7.85 -1.70
CA GLU A 40 42.22 8.66 -0.68
C GLU A 40 41.65 10.09 -0.59
N THR A 41 41.33 10.69 -1.75
CA THR A 41 40.70 12.02 -1.80
C THR A 41 39.29 11.98 -1.22
N VAL A 42 38.50 10.94 -1.50
CA VAL A 42 37.17 10.76 -0.95
C VAL A 42 37.22 10.60 0.57
N GLU A 43 38.13 9.78 1.09
CA GLU A 43 38.28 9.57 2.53
C GLU A 43 38.77 10.84 3.25
N ARG A 44 39.67 11.60 2.63
CA ARG A 44 40.09 12.92 3.17
C ARG A 44 38.92 13.88 3.28
N VAL A 45 38.07 13.97 2.25
CA VAL A 45 36.90 14.84 2.25
C VAL A 45 35.88 14.40 3.32
N LYS A 46 35.62 13.11 3.46
CA LYS A 46 34.72 12.58 4.47
C LYS A 46 35.21 12.87 5.88
N ARG A 47 36.50 12.71 6.15
CA ARG A 47 37.13 13.02 7.44
C ARG A 47 36.95 14.50 7.78
N VAL A 48 37.33 15.42 6.87
CA VAL A 48 37.18 16.87 7.07
C VAL A 48 35.71 17.26 7.26
N ALA A 49 34.80 16.66 6.52
CA ALA A 49 33.36 16.91 6.69
C ALA A 49 32.86 16.47 8.09
N SER A 50 33.36 15.35 8.60
CA SER A 50 33.06 14.86 9.94
C SER A 50 33.64 15.78 11.02
N GLU A 51 34.90 16.19 10.89
CA GLU A 51 35.58 17.10 11.83
C GLU A 51 34.86 18.46 11.93
N LEU A 52 34.33 18.95 10.79
CA LEU A 52 33.56 20.19 10.72
C LEU A 52 32.08 20.01 11.06
N ASN A 53 31.65 18.81 11.43
CA ASN A 53 30.26 18.44 11.67
C ASN A 53 29.32 18.91 10.52
N TYR A 54 29.81 18.73 9.28
CA TYR A 54 29.07 19.15 8.10
C TYR A 54 27.90 18.20 7.78
N GLN A 55 26.73 18.79 7.62
CA GLN A 55 25.54 18.08 7.12
C GLN A 55 25.14 18.65 5.75
N PRO A 56 25.05 17.81 4.71
CA PRO A 56 24.63 18.25 3.38
C PRO A 56 23.23 18.87 3.41
N HIS A 57 23.08 20.06 2.85
CA HIS A 57 21.78 20.72 2.74
C HIS A 57 20.99 20.14 1.56
N ALA A 58 19.90 19.41 1.82
CA ALA A 58 19.10 18.71 0.82
C ALA A 58 18.56 19.67 -0.26
N GLY A 59 18.01 20.83 0.12
CA GLY A 59 17.49 21.82 -0.82
C GLY A 59 18.56 22.42 -1.77
N ALA A 60 19.80 22.64 -1.28
CA ALA A 60 20.89 23.09 -2.16
C ALA A 60 21.37 22.01 -3.13
N ARG A 61 21.12 20.75 -2.80
CA ARG A 61 21.42 19.60 -3.65
C ARG A 61 20.36 19.42 -4.73
N SER A 62 19.08 19.53 -4.37
CA SER A 62 17.97 19.36 -5.32
C SER A 62 17.97 20.37 -6.45
N ILE A 63 18.34 21.64 -6.19
CA ILE A 63 18.45 22.68 -7.21
C ILE A 63 19.50 22.32 -8.28
N ARG A 64 20.60 21.66 -7.90
CA ARG A 64 21.67 21.28 -8.81
C ARG A 64 21.44 19.96 -9.54
N SER A 65 20.71 19.02 -8.94
CA SER A 65 20.48 17.68 -9.51
C SER A 65 19.16 17.58 -10.27
N ASN A 66 18.29 18.59 -10.20
CA ASN A 66 16.89 18.53 -10.64
C ASN A 66 16.15 17.28 -10.08
N SER A 67 16.55 16.86 -8.87
CA SER A 67 15.96 15.73 -8.13
C SER A 67 15.90 16.12 -6.66
N PHE A 68 14.81 15.77 -6.01
CA PHE A 68 14.59 16.00 -4.58
C PHE A 68 15.10 14.86 -3.71
N ASP A 69 15.52 13.75 -4.35
CA ASP A 69 15.85 12.48 -3.68
C ASP A 69 14.70 12.11 -2.70
N SER A 70 13.45 12.24 -3.17
CA SER A 70 12.25 12.02 -2.35
C SER A 70 11.08 11.49 -3.19
N ILE A 71 10.48 10.39 -2.73
CA ILE A 71 9.22 9.86 -3.24
C ILE A 71 8.12 10.17 -2.25
N GLY A 72 6.98 10.68 -2.72
CA GLY A 72 5.75 10.77 -1.92
C GLY A 72 5.06 9.41 -1.81
N TYR A 73 4.60 9.06 -0.62
CA TYR A 73 3.70 7.93 -0.40
C TYR A 73 2.38 8.47 0.15
N PHE A 74 1.33 8.37 -0.66
CA PHE A 74 -0.01 8.82 -0.28
C PHE A 74 -0.83 7.63 0.20
N THR A 75 -1.44 7.79 1.37
CA THR A 75 -2.38 6.82 1.90
C THR A 75 -3.59 7.54 2.49
N ALA A 76 -4.74 6.88 2.51
CA ALA A 76 -5.93 7.40 3.16
C ALA A 76 -5.72 7.54 4.67
N LYS A 77 -6.41 8.50 5.32
CA LYS A 77 -6.32 8.75 6.76
C LYS A 77 -6.59 7.51 7.61
N THR A 78 -7.39 6.59 7.08
CA THR A 78 -7.74 5.31 7.71
C THR A 78 -6.78 4.17 7.34
N GLY A 79 -6.06 4.26 6.19
CA GLY A 79 -5.32 3.15 5.61
C GLY A 79 -4.14 2.66 6.45
N LEU A 80 -3.33 3.55 7.03
CA LEU A 80 -2.12 3.14 7.78
C LEU A 80 -2.36 2.36 9.07
N PHE A 81 -3.58 2.41 9.62
CA PHE A 81 -3.83 1.86 10.95
C PHE A 81 -4.91 0.78 10.97
N VAL A 82 -5.58 0.55 9.83
CA VAL A 82 -6.82 -0.20 9.87
C VAL A 82 -6.91 -1.33 8.86
N ASN A 83 -6.53 -1.14 7.61
CA ASN A 83 -6.74 -2.14 6.56
C ASN A 83 -5.64 -2.14 5.48
N SER A 84 -4.52 -1.43 5.68
CA SER A 84 -3.42 -1.44 4.73
C SER A 84 -2.50 -2.62 5.01
N PRO A 85 -2.25 -3.50 4.04
CA PRO A 85 -1.18 -4.47 4.17
C PRO A 85 0.15 -3.77 4.44
N THR A 86 0.72 -3.98 5.61
CA THR A 86 1.95 -3.30 6.08
C THR A 86 3.13 -3.47 5.12
N GLY A 87 3.08 -4.49 4.27
CA GLY A 87 4.10 -4.78 3.26
C GLY A 87 4.24 -3.70 2.19
N TYR A 88 3.18 -3.00 1.82
CA TYR A 88 3.25 -1.99 0.74
C TYR A 88 4.29 -0.91 1.04
N LEU A 89 4.15 -0.25 2.17
CA LEU A 89 5.07 0.83 2.56
C LEU A 89 6.50 0.30 2.77
N ALA A 90 6.65 -0.90 3.32
CA ALA A 90 7.96 -1.52 3.51
C ALA A 90 8.67 -1.76 2.16
N GLY A 91 7.96 -2.32 1.17
CA GLY A 91 8.51 -2.53 -0.17
C GLY A 91 8.90 -1.22 -0.87
N VAL A 92 8.06 -0.18 -0.76
CA VAL A 92 8.39 1.16 -1.30
C VAL A 92 9.61 1.73 -0.60
N HIS A 93 9.71 1.58 0.73
CA HIS A 93 10.84 2.08 1.52
C HIS A 93 12.16 1.46 1.07
N ASP A 94 12.23 0.14 0.96
CA ASP A 94 13.47 -0.56 0.65
C ASP A 94 14.02 -0.17 -0.72
N VAL A 95 13.13 0.01 -1.72
CA VAL A 95 13.55 0.50 -3.05
C VAL A 95 14.00 1.96 -2.98
N ALA A 96 13.28 2.82 -2.26
CA ALA A 96 13.65 4.22 -2.11
C ALA A 96 15.01 4.36 -1.42
N GLU A 97 15.23 3.63 -0.32
CA GLU A 97 16.52 3.60 0.38
C GLU A 97 17.66 3.13 -0.52
N GLY A 98 17.45 2.04 -1.28
CA GLY A 98 18.42 1.52 -2.24
C GLY A 98 18.80 2.51 -3.36
N GLN A 99 17.90 3.45 -3.68
CA GLN A 99 18.15 4.55 -4.63
C GLN A 99 18.70 5.82 -3.94
N GLY A 100 18.91 5.81 -2.63
CA GLY A 100 19.34 6.97 -1.86
C GLY A 100 18.26 8.06 -1.73
N SER A 101 16.99 7.69 -1.92
CA SER A 101 15.83 8.56 -1.82
C SER A 101 15.12 8.39 -0.47
N ARG A 102 14.40 9.42 -0.06
CA ARG A 102 13.57 9.42 1.16
C ARG A 102 12.12 9.21 0.79
N ILE A 103 11.33 8.75 1.74
CA ILE A 103 9.87 8.76 1.64
C ILE A 103 9.30 9.95 2.38
N THR A 104 8.43 10.69 1.71
CA THR A 104 7.55 11.68 2.32
C THR A 104 6.16 11.05 2.45
N LEU A 105 5.78 10.70 3.68
CA LEU A 105 4.46 10.13 3.94
C LEU A 105 3.42 11.24 4.01
N ILE A 106 2.37 11.11 3.20
CA ILE A 106 1.28 12.07 3.11
C ILE A 106 -0.05 11.35 3.38
N ARG A 107 -0.74 11.80 4.43
CA ARG A 107 -2.05 11.27 4.79
C ARG A 107 -3.14 12.20 4.26
N LEU A 108 -4.01 11.63 3.45
CA LEU A 108 -5.17 12.35 2.92
C LEU A 108 -6.29 12.40 3.95
N PRO A 109 -7.06 13.51 4.01
CA PRO A 109 -8.26 13.58 4.86
C PRO A 109 -9.27 12.51 4.44
N ALA A 110 -10.11 12.08 5.39
CA ALA A 110 -11.15 11.09 5.13
C ALA A 110 -12.33 11.67 4.33
N ASP A 111 -12.45 12.99 4.32
CA ASP A 111 -13.53 13.72 3.65
C ASP A 111 -13.01 14.38 2.37
N LEU A 112 -13.64 14.02 1.25
CA LEU A 112 -13.27 14.48 -0.08
C LEU A 112 -13.60 15.94 -0.34
N ASP A 113 -14.64 16.47 0.31
CA ASP A 113 -15.04 17.87 0.16
C ASP A 113 -13.98 18.83 0.73
N ASP A 114 -13.10 18.32 1.58
CA ASP A 114 -11.99 19.06 2.17
C ASP A 114 -10.66 18.91 1.40
N ILE A 115 -10.58 18.00 0.42
CA ILE A 115 -9.35 17.81 -0.38
C ILE A 115 -8.95 19.09 -1.11
N SER A 116 -9.93 19.88 -1.58
CA SER A 116 -9.61 21.16 -2.25
C SER A 116 -8.93 22.16 -1.31
N LYS A 117 -9.17 22.06 -0.01
CA LYS A 117 -8.57 22.91 1.03
C LYS A 117 -7.33 22.28 1.66
N ALA A 118 -7.26 20.94 1.65
CA ALA A 118 -6.19 20.16 2.25
C ALA A 118 -5.21 19.57 1.23
N MET A 119 -5.26 20.05 -0.03
CA MET A 119 -4.23 19.66 -1.00
C MET A 119 -2.88 20.04 -0.40
N PRO A 120 -2.07 19.05 -0.07
CA PRO A 120 -0.80 19.30 0.57
C PRO A 120 0.04 20.23 -0.27
N THR A 121 0.83 21.08 0.35
CA THR A 121 1.86 21.95 -0.26
C THR A 121 2.77 21.18 -1.23
N VAL A 122 2.81 19.86 -1.12
CA VAL A 122 3.45 18.91 -2.03
C VAL A 122 3.05 19.10 -3.52
N PHE A 123 1.84 19.57 -3.81
CA PHE A 123 1.41 19.83 -5.20
C PHE A 123 1.65 21.26 -5.65
N SER A 124 1.76 22.20 -4.72
CA SER A 124 2.09 23.59 -5.01
C SER A 124 3.59 23.85 -4.99
N GLU A 125 4.36 23.01 -4.32
CA GLU A 125 5.81 23.10 -4.19
C GLU A 125 6.48 21.86 -4.80
N ARG A 126 7.42 22.05 -5.71
CA ARG A 126 8.23 20.95 -6.24
C ARG A 126 9.20 20.44 -5.15
N ASN A 127 8.84 19.35 -4.50
CA ASN A 127 9.63 18.74 -3.42
C ASN A 127 9.67 17.19 -3.48
N LEU A 128 9.07 16.61 -4.53
CA LEU A 128 9.05 15.18 -4.80
C LEU A 128 9.50 14.88 -6.23
N ASP A 129 10.14 13.75 -6.43
CA ASP A 129 10.52 13.21 -7.73
C ASP A 129 9.41 12.37 -8.37
N ALA A 130 8.66 11.64 -7.55
CA ALA A 130 7.53 10.82 -7.94
C ALA A 130 6.57 10.60 -6.77
N LEU A 131 5.42 10.01 -7.06
CA LEU A 131 4.36 9.75 -6.10
C LEU A 131 3.84 8.32 -6.24
N VAL A 132 3.72 7.60 -5.15
CA VAL A 132 2.97 6.36 -5.03
C VAL A 132 1.68 6.65 -4.27
N ILE A 133 0.54 6.39 -4.88
CA ILE A 133 -0.78 6.57 -4.28
C ILE A 133 -1.36 5.20 -3.94
N GLU A 134 -1.43 4.91 -2.66
CA GLU A 134 -2.13 3.73 -2.16
C GLU A 134 -3.62 4.01 -2.10
N SER A 135 -4.41 3.25 -2.88
CA SER A 135 -5.84 3.46 -3.02
C SER A 135 -6.66 2.41 -2.30
N TYR A 136 -7.70 2.88 -1.61
CA TYR A 136 -8.73 2.05 -0.98
C TYR A 136 -10.15 2.47 -1.34
N SER A 137 -10.30 3.49 -2.18
CA SER A 137 -11.63 4.04 -2.54
C SER A 137 -11.54 4.96 -3.75
N GLU A 138 -12.69 5.48 -4.17
CA GLU A 138 -12.85 6.49 -5.22
C GLU A 138 -12.01 7.79 -5.02
N LEU A 139 -11.37 7.93 -3.86
CA LEU A 139 -10.47 9.04 -3.50
C LEU A 139 -9.31 9.19 -4.49
N ALA A 140 -8.79 8.08 -5.00
CA ALA A 140 -7.71 8.09 -5.96
C ALA A 140 -8.07 8.85 -7.24
N HIS A 141 -9.31 8.76 -7.69
CA HIS A 141 -9.73 9.37 -8.97
C HIS A 141 -9.72 10.90 -8.93
N GLN A 142 -10.19 11.52 -7.85
CA GLN A 142 -10.18 12.98 -7.71
C GLN A 142 -8.78 13.55 -7.49
N ILE A 143 -7.91 12.79 -6.83
CA ILE A 143 -6.49 13.14 -6.70
C ILE A 143 -5.79 13.01 -8.05
N TYR A 144 -6.14 12.01 -8.83
CA TYR A 144 -5.59 11.75 -10.15
C TYR A 144 -5.69 12.97 -11.09
N GLU A 145 -6.87 13.57 -11.22
CA GLU A 145 -7.06 14.77 -12.06
C GLU A 145 -6.15 15.93 -11.63
N ARG A 146 -5.95 16.08 -10.31
CA ARG A 146 -5.09 17.15 -9.77
C ARG A 146 -3.61 16.84 -9.94
N VAL A 147 -3.23 15.59 -9.79
CA VAL A 147 -1.85 15.12 -9.97
C VAL A 147 -1.42 15.25 -11.43
N GLN A 148 -2.29 14.94 -12.38
CA GLN A 148 -2.02 15.14 -13.80
C GLN A 148 -1.71 16.62 -14.11
N THR A 149 -2.42 17.55 -13.47
CA THR A 149 -2.16 18.98 -13.61
C THR A 149 -0.77 19.37 -13.08
N ALA A 150 -0.29 18.70 -12.04
CA ALA A 150 1.02 18.96 -11.43
C ALA A 150 2.20 18.38 -12.22
N ARG A 151 1.97 17.56 -13.26
CA ARG A 151 2.98 16.85 -14.06
C ARG A 151 3.96 16.03 -13.20
N LEU A 152 3.51 15.53 -12.07
CA LEU A 152 4.28 14.68 -11.19
C LEU A 152 4.10 13.22 -11.64
N PRO A 153 5.19 12.43 -11.79
CA PRO A 153 5.08 11.00 -12.05
C PRO A 153 4.30 10.29 -10.94
N VAL A 154 3.26 9.53 -11.31
CA VAL A 154 2.38 8.85 -10.34
C VAL A 154 2.24 7.38 -10.67
N ILE A 155 2.37 6.56 -9.63
CA ILE A 155 2.01 5.14 -9.64
C ILE A 155 0.85 4.91 -8.68
N PHE A 156 -0.18 4.24 -9.17
CA PHE A 156 -1.29 3.75 -8.35
C PHE A 156 -0.92 2.38 -7.77
N LEU A 157 -1.02 2.26 -6.46
CA LEU A 157 -0.79 1.02 -5.73
C LEU A 157 -2.12 0.53 -5.17
N ASN A 158 -2.45 -0.71 -5.45
CA ASN A 158 -3.73 -1.33 -5.10
C ASN A 158 -4.93 -0.67 -5.78
N ASP A 159 -4.76 -0.14 -7.00
CA ASP A 159 -5.85 0.37 -7.82
C ASP A 159 -5.63 -0.03 -9.28
N ARG A 160 -6.71 -0.30 -10.04
CA ARG A 160 -6.63 -0.85 -11.38
C ARG A 160 -6.78 0.23 -12.45
N HIS A 161 -5.67 0.52 -13.15
CA HIS A 161 -5.59 1.39 -14.31
C HIS A 161 -4.92 0.64 -15.47
N GLU A 162 -5.05 1.14 -16.69
CA GLU A 162 -4.38 0.55 -17.87
C GLU A 162 -2.85 0.71 -17.80
N THR A 163 -2.39 1.84 -17.29
CA THR A 163 -0.98 2.17 -17.13
C THR A 163 -0.69 2.69 -15.72
N ASN A 164 0.58 2.63 -15.33
CA ASN A 164 1.09 3.23 -14.10
C ASN A 164 0.41 2.72 -12.82
N SER A 165 0.10 1.43 -12.79
CA SER A 165 -0.61 0.82 -11.68
C SER A 165 -0.02 -0.54 -11.31
N VAL A 166 -0.07 -0.85 -10.01
CA VAL A 166 0.22 -2.17 -9.45
C VAL A 166 -1.00 -2.58 -8.62
N TYR A 167 -1.67 -3.66 -9.01
CA TYR A 167 -2.93 -4.06 -8.41
C TYR A 167 -3.06 -5.57 -8.22
N VAL A 168 -4.07 -5.99 -7.46
CA VAL A 168 -4.38 -7.40 -7.18
C VAL A 168 -5.36 -7.94 -8.22
N ASP A 169 -5.11 -9.15 -8.76
CA ASP A 169 -6.07 -9.91 -9.57
C ASP A 169 -7.13 -10.56 -8.65
N ASP A 170 -8.04 -9.71 -8.14
CA ASP A 170 -9.04 -10.08 -7.14
C ASP A 170 -10.09 -11.04 -7.70
N GLU A 171 -10.44 -10.95 -9.00
CA GLU A 171 -11.37 -11.90 -9.63
C GLU A 171 -10.78 -13.31 -9.65
N TRP A 172 -9.52 -13.42 -10.08
CA TRP A 172 -8.81 -14.71 -10.06
C TRP A 172 -8.71 -15.24 -8.63
N ALA A 173 -8.31 -14.40 -7.67
CA ALA A 173 -8.14 -14.79 -6.28
C ALA A 173 -9.42 -15.33 -5.65
N ALA A 174 -10.55 -14.67 -5.87
CA ALA A 174 -11.83 -15.12 -5.36
C ALA A 174 -12.30 -16.41 -6.05
N GLY A 175 -12.00 -16.57 -7.35
CA GLY A 175 -12.23 -17.82 -8.06
C GLY A 175 -11.47 -19.00 -7.45
N GLU A 176 -10.18 -18.81 -7.14
CA GLU A 176 -9.33 -19.81 -6.51
C GLU A 176 -9.79 -20.18 -5.09
N LEU A 177 -10.11 -19.17 -4.28
CA LEU A 177 -10.58 -19.39 -2.91
C LEU A 177 -11.93 -20.14 -2.90
N THR A 178 -12.84 -19.80 -3.82
CA THR A 178 -14.12 -20.48 -3.96
C THR A 178 -13.93 -21.92 -4.41
N ARG A 179 -13.06 -22.16 -5.39
CA ARG A 179 -12.72 -23.49 -5.88
C ARG A 179 -12.17 -24.36 -4.76
N HIS A 180 -11.26 -23.84 -3.93
CA HIS A 180 -10.73 -24.52 -2.74
C HIS A 180 -11.87 -25.00 -1.83
N LEU A 181 -12.86 -24.16 -1.53
CA LEU A 181 -13.99 -24.57 -0.68
C LEU A 181 -14.86 -25.65 -1.36
N ILE A 182 -15.11 -25.53 -2.64
CA ILE A 182 -15.86 -26.54 -3.41
C ILE A 182 -15.11 -27.90 -3.39
N GLU A 183 -13.81 -27.92 -3.61
CA GLU A 183 -12.97 -29.12 -3.58
C GLU A 183 -12.93 -29.77 -2.17
N ARG A 184 -13.13 -28.98 -1.12
CA ARG A 184 -13.29 -29.46 0.27
C ARG A 184 -14.68 -30.04 0.54
N GLY A 185 -15.61 -29.95 -0.40
CA GLY A 185 -16.95 -30.53 -0.32
C GLY A 185 -18.03 -29.57 0.21
N TYR A 186 -17.72 -28.30 0.44
CA TYR A 186 -18.73 -27.31 0.84
C TYR A 186 -19.67 -27.01 -0.32
N GLN A 187 -20.98 -26.92 -0.06
CA GLN A 187 -22.01 -26.73 -1.08
C GLN A 187 -22.79 -25.42 -0.92
N ARG A 188 -23.00 -24.98 0.33
CA ARG A 188 -23.69 -23.72 0.65
C ARG A 188 -22.65 -22.67 1.05
N ILE A 189 -21.96 -22.13 0.05
CA ILE A 189 -20.89 -21.16 0.25
C ILE A 189 -21.47 -19.77 0.11
N GLY A 190 -21.37 -18.93 1.15
CA GLY A 190 -21.79 -17.53 1.14
C GLY A 190 -20.62 -16.58 0.90
N PHE A 191 -20.81 -15.56 0.05
CA PHE A 191 -19.87 -14.45 -0.07
C PHE A 191 -20.41 -13.24 0.71
N LEU A 192 -19.59 -12.69 1.60
CA LEU A 192 -19.99 -11.67 2.55
C LEU A 192 -19.24 -10.36 2.30
N HIS A 193 -19.93 -9.36 1.78
CA HIS A 193 -19.44 -7.98 1.81
C HIS A 193 -19.53 -7.40 3.22
N ARG A 194 -18.72 -6.40 3.49
CA ARG A 194 -18.71 -5.65 4.74
C ARG A 194 -19.23 -4.23 4.52
N HIS A 195 -20.24 -3.83 5.27
CA HIS A 195 -20.69 -2.45 5.37
C HIS A 195 -20.43 -1.94 6.79
N ILE A 196 -19.65 -0.87 6.90
CA ILE A 196 -19.37 -0.22 8.19
C ILE A 196 -20.35 0.93 8.34
N VAL A 197 -21.12 0.96 9.43
CA VAL A 197 -22.06 2.07 9.71
C VAL A 197 -21.28 3.38 9.85
N GLY A 198 -21.65 4.39 9.07
CA GLY A 198 -20.90 5.66 8.99
C GLY A 198 -19.71 5.66 8.04
N GLY A 199 -19.45 4.54 7.37
CA GLY A 199 -18.45 4.44 6.29
C GLY A 199 -19.00 4.88 4.93
N ALA A 200 -18.14 4.83 3.91
CA ALA A 200 -18.54 5.17 2.53
C ALA A 200 -19.66 4.24 2.02
N PRO A 201 -20.57 4.75 1.18
CA PRO A 201 -21.61 3.92 0.55
C PRO A 201 -21.00 2.77 -0.26
N VAL A 202 -21.67 1.61 -0.24
CA VAL A 202 -21.22 0.39 -0.98
C VAL A 202 -20.94 0.66 -2.47
N LYS A 203 -21.67 1.60 -3.10
CA LYS A 203 -21.46 2.02 -4.49
C LYS A 203 -20.11 2.67 -4.77
N LYS A 204 -19.40 3.10 -3.74
CA LYS A 204 -18.08 3.73 -3.78
C LYS A 204 -16.98 2.83 -3.19
N MET A 205 -17.22 1.53 -3.18
CA MET A 205 -16.23 0.56 -2.71
C MET A 205 -15.08 0.43 -3.72
N HIS A 206 -13.92 0.13 -3.19
CA HIS A 206 -12.74 -0.23 -3.97
C HIS A 206 -13.05 -1.35 -4.98
N HIS A 207 -12.38 -1.35 -6.15
CA HIS A 207 -12.61 -2.31 -7.24
C HIS A 207 -12.49 -3.78 -6.80
N CYS A 208 -11.75 -4.08 -5.75
CA CYS A 208 -11.64 -5.45 -5.22
C CYS A 208 -12.99 -6.06 -4.81
N ALA A 209 -13.96 -5.23 -4.36
CA ALA A 209 -15.25 -5.74 -3.91
C ALA A 209 -16.08 -6.37 -5.05
N PRO A 210 -16.36 -5.67 -6.16
CA PRO A 210 -17.03 -6.29 -7.31
C PRO A 210 -16.19 -7.37 -7.97
N ASP A 211 -14.86 -7.25 -8.03
CA ASP A 211 -14.00 -8.25 -8.64
C ASP A 211 -13.99 -9.57 -7.84
N ARG A 212 -13.88 -9.50 -6.50
CA ARG A 212 -13.99 -10.69 -5.63
C ARG A 212 -15.36 -11.36 -5.76
N GLU A 213 -16.44 -10.57 -5.79
CA GLU A 213 -17.77 -11.13 -6.00
C GLU A 213 -17.90 -11.80 -7.40
N ALA A 214 -17.35 -11.19 -8.45
CA ALA A 214 -17.37 -11.75 -9.79
C ALA A 214 -16.64 -13.10 -9.87
N GLY A 215 -15.45 -13.20 -9.28
CA GLY A 215 -14.68 -14.43 -9.19
C GLY A 215 -15.41 -15.54 -8.44
N TYR A 216 -15.99 -15.21 -7.28
CA TYR A 216 -16.83 -16.12 -6.52
C TYR A 216 -18.02 -16.63 -7.35
N ARG A 217 -18.82 -15.72 -7.95
CA ARG A 217 -19.99 -16.08 -8.76
C ARG A 217 -19.63 -17.00 -9.92
N LYS A 218 -18.52 -16.73 -10.60
CA LYS A 218 -18.00 -17.53 -11.71
C LYS A 218 -17.63 -18.94 -11.27
N ALA A 219 -16.95 -19.08 -10.13
CA ALA A 219 -16.57 -20.39 -9.57
C ALA A 219 -17.80 -21.19 -9.11
N MET A 220 -18.75 -20.57 -8.41
CA MET A 220 -20.01 -21.22 -7.99
C MET A 220 -20.82 -21.75 -9.18
N ARG A 221 -20.99 -20.93 -10.23
CA ARG A 221 -21.69 -21.35 -11.45
C ARG A 221 -20.97 -22.54 -12.14
N LYS A 222 -19.62 -22.48 -12.22
CA LYS A 222 -18.82 -23.59 -12.78
C LYS A 222 -18.99 -24.87 -11.94
N GLY A 223 -19.08 -24.75 -10.62
CA GLY A 223 -19.36 -25.85 -9.70
C GLY A 223 -20.83 -26.30 -9.69
N LYS A 224 -21.72 -25.62 -10.42
CA LYS A 224 -23.18 -25.85 -10.42
C LYS A 224 -23.81 -25.71 -9.04
N LEU A 225 -23.27 -24.78 -8.22
CA LEU A 225 -23.72 -24.49 -6.88
C LEU A 225 -24.52 -23.16 -6.83
N PRO A 226 -25.45 -23.01 -5.87
CA PRO A 226 -26.24 -21.78 -5.72
C PRO A 226 -25.35 -20.61 -5.30
N VAL A 227 -25.51 -19.46 -5.95
CA VAL A 227 -24.83 -18.22 -5.61
C VAL A 227 -25.53 -17.53 -4.47
N SER A 228 -24.80 -17.17 -3.41
CA SER A 228 -25.32 -16.49 -2.22
C SER A 228 -24.38 -15.36 -1.81
N CYS A 229 -24.78 -14.09 -2.06
CA CYS A 229 -24.00 -12.90 -1.74
C CYS A 229 -24.80 -12.01 -0.79
N HIS A 230 -24.17 -11.57 0.27
CA HIS A 230 -24.81 -10.78 1.32
C HIS A 230 -23.92 -9.62 1.76
N THR A 231 -24.53 -8.59 2.30
CA THR A 231 -23.81 -7.50 2.96
C THR A 231 -24.03 -7.60 4.45
N VAL A 232 -22.96 -7.79 5.18
CA VAL A 232 -22.96 -7.82 6.65
C VAL A 232 -22.70 -6.42 7.17
N THR A 233 -23.56 -5.96 8.07
CA THR A 233 -23.43 -4.64 8.68
C THR A 233 -22.67 -4.73 9.98
N THR A 234 -21.54 -4.05 10.07
CA THR A 234 -20.75 -3.97 11.30
C THR A 234 -20.89 -2.60 11.94
N ARG A 235 -21.11 -2.55 13.26
CA ARG A 235 -21.14 -1.33 14.05
C ARG A 235 -19.85 -1.18 14.82
N GLY A 236 -19.29 0.01 14.82
CA GLY A 236 -18.10 0.34 15.59
C GLY A 236 -17.07 1.11 14.78
N VAL A 237 -16.22 1.85 15.49
CA VAL A 237 -15.02 2.48 14.92
C VAL A 237 -13.94 1.40 14.92
N VAL A 238 -13.15 1.37 13.86
CA VAL A 238 -12.01 0.46 13.72
C VAL A 238 -11.17 0.43 14.99
N GLY A 239 -11.01 -0.75 15.56
CA GLY A 239 -10.27 -0.98 16.81
C GLY A 239 -11.11 -1.01 18.08
N LEU A 240 -12.41 -0.72 18.03
CA LEU A 240 -13.32 -0.78 19.16
C LEU A 240 -14.54 -1.64 18.79
N GLU A 241 -14.89 -2.57 19.67
CA GLU A 241 -15.99 -3.54 19.65
C GLU A 241 -16.88 -3.52 18.40
N VAL A 242 -16.48 -4.28 17.39
CA VAL A 242 -17.28 -4.54 16.21
C VAL A 242 -18.09 -5.81 16.48
N GLU A 243 -19.41 -5.71 16.43
CA GLU A 243 -20.30 -6.85 16.63
C GLU A 243 -21.11 -7.14 15.37
N LEU A 244 -21.40 -8.43 15.16
CA LEU A 244 -22.40 -8.87 14.19
C LEU A 244 -23.80 -8.70 14.77
N THR A 245 -24.73 -8.20 13.94
CA THR A 245 -26.12 -8.19 14.36
C THR A 245 -26.67 -9.64 14.45
N PRO A 246 -27.71 -9.90 15.28
CA PRO A 246 -28.36 -11.22 15.31
C PRO A 246 -28.88 -11.66 13.93
N ALA A 247 -29.36 -10.70 13.10
CA ALA A 247 -29.81 -10.98 11.74
C ALA A 247 -28.68 -11.45 10.84
N ASP A 248 -27.51 -10.74 10.87
CA ASP A 248 -26.33 -11.12 10.09
C ASP A 248 -25.80 -12.49 10.51
N TRP A 249 -25.78 -12.76 11.82
CA TRP A 249 -25.40 -14.07 12.32
C TRP A 249 -26.31 -15.19 11.81
N ASN A 250 -27.63 -15.01 11.88
CA ASN A 250 -28.59 -16.00 11.40
C ASN A 250 -28.42 -16.25 9.89
N LEU A 251 -28.12 -15.21 9.12
CA LEU A 251 -27.82 -15.30 7.70
C LEU A 251 -26.55 -16.12 7.46
N ILE A 252 -25.46 -15.83 8.17
CA ILE A 252 -24.20 -16.56 8.08
C ILE A 252 -24.41 -18.06 8.36
N ARG A 253 -25.26 -18.37 9.35
CA ARG A 253 -25.57 -19.75 9.76
C ARG A 253 -26.38 -20.57 8.76
N GLN A 254 -26.87 -19.96 7.69
CA GLN A 254 -27.52 -20.69 6.58
C GLN A 254 -26.50 -21.39 5.66
N HIS A 255 -25.20 -21.08 5.82
CA HIS A 255 -24.11 -21.60 5.00
C HIS A 255 -23.30 -22.64 5.77
N ASP A 256 -22.64 -23.54 5.04
CA ASP A 256 -21.64 -24.46 5.59
C ASP A 256 -20.21 -23.87 5.46
N ALA A 257 -20.01 -22.92 4.54
CA ALA A 257 -18.80 -22.13 4.42
C ALA A 257 -19.12 -20.66 4.06
N VAL A 258 -18.30 -19.75 4.52
CA VAL A 258 -18.40 -18.34 4.12
C VAL A 258 -17.04 -17.80 3.67
N ILE A 259 -17.07 -16.95 2.66
CA ILE A 259 -15.95 -16.14 2.20
C ILE A 259 -16.19 -14.72 2.72
N ALA A 260 -15.41 -14.30 3.69
CA ALA A 260 -15.45 -12.95 4.22
C ALA A 260 -14.67 -11.99 3.30
N TYR A 261 -15.16 -10.76 3.16
CA TYR A 261 -14.53 -9.70 2.34
C TYR A 261 -13.07 -9.45 2.70
N ASP A 262 -12.72 -9.51 3.98
CA ASP A 262 -11.38 -9.32 4.52
C ASP A 262 -11.14 -10.18 5.77
N ASP A 263 -9.89 -10.23 6.23
CA ASP A 263 -9.51 -11.00 7.41
C ASP A 263 -10.13 -10.45 8.70
N ASP A 264 -10.42 -9.15 8.78
CA ASP A 264 -11.08 -8.54 9.94
C ASP A 264 -12.52 -9.07 10.10
N LEU A 265 -13.27 -9.14 8.98
CA LEU A 265 -14.61 -9.73 9.00
C LEU A 265 -14.54 -11.22 9.32
N ALA A 266 -13.56 -11.95 8.78
CA ALA A 266 -13.36 -13.35 9.09
C ALA A 266 -13.10 -13.58 10.58
N ASN A 267 -12.24 -12.76 11.19
CA ASN A 267 -11.96 -12.79 12.63
C ASN A 267 -13.20 -12.50 13.48
N LEU A 268 -14.00 -11.51 13.07
CA LEU A 268 -15.26 -11.18 13.74
C LEU A 268 -16.23 -12.36 13.70
N ILE A 269 -16.40 -12.99 12.53
CA ILE A 269 -17.25 -14.19 12.37
C ILE A 269 -16.72 -15.33 13.24
N GLY A 270 -15.42 -15.57 13.22
CA GLY A 270 -14.79 -16.62 14.00
C GLY A 270 -14.93 -16.44 15.50
N ARG A 271 -14.73 -15.22 16.02
CA ARG A 271 -14.97 -14.87 17.42
C ARG A 271 -16.42 -15.09 17.80
N THR A 272 -17.35 -14.57 16.98
CA THR A 272 -18.79 -14.78 17.20
C THR A 272 -19.17 -16.27 17.19
N ALA A 273 -18.56 -17.06 16.31
CA ALA A 273 -18.75 -18.50 16.28
C ALA A 273 -18.29 -19.16 17.59
N TYR A 274 -17.11 -18.80 18.06
CA TYR A 274 -16.55 -19.28 19.33
C TYR A 274 -17.48 -18.98 20.52
N ASP A 275 -17.89 -17.72 20.67
CA ASP A 275 -18.76 -17.25 21.76
C ASP A 275 -20.12 -17.96 21.77
N ARG A 276 -20.58 -18.41 20.59
CA ARG A 276 -21.86 -19.12 20.41
C ARG A 276 -21.71 -20.65 20.33
N GLY A 277 -20.53 -21.19 20.64
CA GLY A 277 -20.27 -22.62 20.63
C GLY A 277 -20.31 -23.29 19.25
N VAL A 278 -20.17 -22.52 18.17
CA VAL A 278 -20.14 -23.03 16.79
C VAL A 278 -18.73 -23.42 16.41
N ARG A 279 -18.54 -24.69 16.05
CA ARG A 279 -17.21 -25.24 15.73
C ARG A 279 -16.77 -24.86 14.31
N VAL A 280 -15.64 -24.18 14.20
CA VAL A 280 -14.94 -23.89 12.94
C VAL A 280 -13.82 -24.90 12.78
N PRO A 281 -13.65 -25.57 11.62
CA PRO A 281 -14.49 -25.48 10.42
C PRO A 281 -15.68 -26.46 10.42
N LYS A 282 -15.84 -27.33 11.42
CA LYS A 282 -16.77 -28.48 11.40
C LYS A 282 -18.23 -28.10 11.14
N SER A 283 -18.68 -26.96 11.67
CA SER A 283 -20.07 -26.49 11.57
C SER A 283 -20.21 -25.22 10.72
N LEU A 284 -19.11 -24.52 10.47
CA LEU A 284 -19.01 -23.34 9.63
C LEU A 284 -17.53 -23.17 9.22
N ALA A 285 -17.22 -23.28 7.94
CA ALA A 285 -15.91 -22.91 7.43
C ALA A 285 -15.83 -21.42 7.15
N ILE A 286 -14.63 -20.84 7.31
CA ILE A 286 -14.40 -19.41 7.11
C ILE A 286 -13.14 -19.24 6.26
N ALA A 287 -13.27 -18.50 5.15
CA ALA A 287 -12.17 -18.11 4.30
C ALA A 287 -12.20 -16.59 4.07
N SER A 288 -11.07 -15.99 3.70
CA SER A 288 -10.94 -14.52 3.60
C SER A 288 -9.88 -14.08 2.59
N PHE A 289 -9.64 -12.78 2.58
CA PHE A 289 -8.63 -12.13 1.76
C PHE A 289 -7.76 -11.22 2.60
N ASN A 290 -6.60 -10.89 2.08
CA ASN A 290 -5.51 -10.01 2.44
C ASN A 290 -4.30 -10.77 2.99
N GLY A 291 -4.46 -11.70 3.93
CA GLY A 291 -3.34 -12.45 4.50
C GLY A 291 -2.37 -11.58 5.29
N ASP A 292 -2.89 -10.49 5.88
CA ASP A 292 -2.11 -9.50 6.61
C ASP A 292 -1.98 -9.83 8.12
N TYR A 293 -1.67 -8.80 8.91
CA TYR A 293 -1.53 -8.94 10.37
C TYR A 293 -2.79 -9.50 11.03
N ALA A 294 -3.98 -9.15 10.53
CA ALA A 294 -5.24 -9.66 11.06
C ALA A 294 -5.35 -11.19 10.89
N ALA A 295 -4.86 -11.74 9.79
CA ALA A 295 -4.80 -13.20 9.59
C ALA A 295 -3.78 -13.87 10.52
N LEU A 296 -2.63 -13.22 10.77
CA LEU A 296 -1.58 -13.75 11.63
C LEU A 296 -1.96 -13.72 13.12
N SER A 297 -2.72 -12.71 13.54
CA SER A 297 -3.18 -12.52 14.93
C SER A 297 -4.53 -13.16 15.23
N ALA A 298 -5.10 -13.90 14.27
CA ALA A 298 -6.37 -14.57 14.42
C ALA A 298 -6.36 -15.63 15.54
N TRP A 299 -7.52 -15.87 16.15
CA TRP A 299 -7.77 -16.93 17.13
C TRP A 299 -7.47 -18.34 16.60
N GLN A 300 -7.53 -18.52 15.27
CA GLN A 300 -7.06 -19.68 14.51
C GLN A 300 -6.38 -19.19 13.23
N ARG A 301 -5.48 -19.98 12.66
CA ARG A 301 -4.90 -19.67 11.36
C ARG A 301 -5.99 -19.64 10.29
N LEU A 302 -6.26 -18.47 9.74
CA LEU A 302 -7.25 -18.27 8.68
C LEU A 302 -6.80 -18.94 7.38
N THR A 303 -7.75 -19.52 6.65
CA THR A 303 -7.58 -19.77 5.23
C THR A 303 -7.85 -18.46 4.50
N THR A 304 -6.84 -17.93 3.81
CA THR A 304 -6.91 -16.58 3.20
C THR A 304 -6.11 -16.50 1.90
N MET A 305 -6.52 -15.60 1.02
CA MET A 305 -5.74 -15.19 -0.15
C MET A 305 -4.75 -14.11 0.28
N CYS A 306 -3.48 -14.51 0.45
CA CYS A 306 -2.42 -13.63 0.91
C CYS A 306 -1.89 -12.75 -0.22
N ILE A 307 -2.06 -11.43 -0.09
CA ILE A 307 -1.58 -10.43 -1.05
C ILE A 307 -0.07 -10.30 -0.91
N PRO A 308 0.71 -10.34 -2.00
CA PRO A 308 2.17 -10.12 -1.97
C PRO A 308 2.50 -8.63 -1.82
N ALA A 309 2.04 -8.02 -0.72
CA ALA A 309 2.05 -6.58 -0.52
C ALA A 309 3.46 -5.96 -0.59
N TYR A 310 4.45 -6.65 -0.04
CA TYR A 310 5.83 -6.19 -0.09
C TYR A 310 6.36 -6.12 -1.53
N GLU A 311 6.14 -7.16 -2.34
CA GLU A 311 6.58 -7.19 -3.75
C GLU A 311 5.81 -6.17 -4.60
N MET A 312 4.53 -5.95 -4.30
CA MET A 312 3.74 -4.92 -4.95
C MET A 312 4.26 -3.51 -4.63
N GLY A 313 4.62 -3.26 -3.37
CA GLY A 313 5.23 -2.01 -2.94
C GLY A 313 6.58 -1.76 -3.62
N LYS A 314 7.44 -2.78 -3.68
CA LYS A 314 8.71 -2.70 -4.42
C LYS A 314 8.47 -2.33 -5.88
N LYS A 315 7.57 -3.05 -6.54
CA LYS A 315 7.26 -2.80 -7.96
C LYS A 315 6.72 -1.40 -8.20
N ALA A 316 5.86 -0.90 -7.33
CA ALA A 316 5.34 0.46 -7.42
C ALA A 316 6.45 1.51 -7.32
N ALA A 317 7.40 1.35 -6.41
CA ALA A 317 8.54 2.25 -6.28
C ALA A 317 9.49 2.16 -7.48
N GLU A 318 9.80 0.96 -7.97
CA GLU A 318 10.60 0.76 -9.18
C GLU A 318 9.98 1.49 -10.39
N MET A 319 8.68 1.32 -10.62
CA MET A 319 7.93 2.01 -11.65
C MET A 319 7.93 3.53 -11.44
N ALA A 320 7.82 4.01 -10.20
CA ALA A 320 7.89 5.44 -9.90
C ALA A 320 9.23 6.06 -10.28
N PHE A 321 10.34 5.38 -10.00
CA PHE A 321 11.67 5.82 -10.45
C PHE A 321 11.85 5.72 -11.98
N GLU A 322 11.25 4.73 -12.62
CA GLU A 322 11.25 4.58 -14.08
C GLU A 322 10.51 5.76 -14.74
N LEU A 323 9.31 6.10 -14.26
CA LEU A 323 8.56 7.27 -14.73
C LEU A 323 9.34 8.58 -14.53
N PHE A 324 9.95 8.76 -13.37
CA PHE A 324 10.74 9.95 -13.09
C PHE A 324 11.92 10.12 -14.07
N LYS A 325 12.59 9.01 -14.43
CA LYS A 325 13.70 9.00 -15.39
C LYS A 325 13.23 9.18 -16.83
N GLY A 326 12.07 8.62 -17.18
CA GLY A 326 11.50 8.64 -18.53
C GLY A 326 10.83 9.96 -18.91
N GLY A 327 10.46 10.77 -17.91
CA GLY A 327 9.79 12.05 -18.12
C GLY A 327 8.25 11.96 -18.23
N PRO A 328 7.58 13.10 -18.42
CA PRO A 328 6.12 13.23 -18.24
C PRO A 328 5.27 12.47 -19.28
N GLU A 329 5.82 12.13 -20.43
CA GLU A 329 5.12 11.36 -21.48
C GLU A 329 5.27 9.84 -21.33
N THR A 330 6.00 9.38 -20.33
CA THR A 330 6.22 7.95 -20.11
C THR A 330 4.98 7.32 -19.50
N ALA A 331 4.53 6.21 -20.07
CA ALA A 331 3.49 5.36 -19.52
C ALA A 331 4.03 3.94 -19.40
N ILE A 332 3.88 3.33 -18.24
CA ILE A 332 4.34 1.98 -17.96
C ILE A 332 3.12 1.06 -17.88
N PRO A 333 3.09 -0.09 -18.58
CA PRO A 333 2.00 -1.05 -18.47
C PRO A 333 1.76 -1.44 -17.01
N SER A 334 0.51 -1.51 -16.61
CA SER A 334 0.15 -1.90 -15.26
C SER A 334 0.45 -3.36 -14.96
N VAL A 335 0.71 -3.67 -13.71
CA VAL A 335 1.11 -5.01 -13.26
C VAL A 335 0.07 -5.57 -12.30
N ALA A 336 -0.54 -6.69 -12.70
CA ALA A 336 -1.45 -7.45 -11.86
C ALA A 336 -0.67 -8.50 -11.05
N TYR A 337 -0.93 -8.56 -9.75
CA TYR A 337 -0.36 -9.58 -8.85
C TYR A 337 -1.44 -10.58 -8.43
N ARG A 338 -1.10 -11.85 -8.46
CA ARG A 338 -1.96 -12.92 -7.96
C ARG A 338 -1.61 -13.23 -6.52
N PRO A 339 -2.58 -13.16 -5.60
CA PRO A 339 -2.40 -13.60 -4.22
C PRO A 339 -2.11 -15.08 -4.12
N THR A 340 -1.50 -15.50 -3.02
CA THR A 340 -1.25 -16.91 -2.72
C THR A 340 -2.31 -17.43 -1.75
N LEU A 341 -2.91 -18.57 -2.05
CA LEU A 341 -3.81 -19.25 -1.11
C LEU A 341 -3.00 -19.83 0.05
N ILE A 342 -3.26 -19.35 1.24
CA ILE A 342 -2.73 -19.91 2.51
C ILE A 342 -3.85 -20.72 3.15
N VAL A 343 -3.69 -22.03 3.17
CA VAL A 343 -4.65 -22.91 3.83
C VAL A 343 -4.36 -22.95 5.34
N GLY A 344 -5.34 -22.51 6.11
CA GLY A 344 -5.30 -22.46 7.56
C GLY A 344 -6.08 -23.60 8.22
N GLN A 345 -6.63 -23.30 9.39
CA GLN A 345 -7.42 -24.24 10.21
C GLN A 345 -8.93 -23.98 10.07
N THR A 346 -9.31 -22.95 9.34
CA THR A 346 -10.69 -22.48 9.28
C THR A 346 -11.49 -23.02 8.10
N THR A 347 -10.87 -23.87 7.24
CA THR A 347 -11.56 -24.57 6.14
C THR A 347 -11.24 -26.04 6.09
#